data_6f5bfbbcb115522d01b98ab662492aed
#
_entry.id   6f5bfbbcb115522d01b98ab662492aed
#
_cell.length_a   1.000
_cell.length_b   1.000
_cell.length_c   1.000
_cell.angle_alpha   90.00
_cell.angle_beta   90.00
_cell.angle_gamma   90.00
#
_symmetry.space_group_name_H-M   'P 1'
#
loop_
_entity.id
_entity.type
_entity.pdbx_description
1 polymer ?
#
loop_
_entity_poly.entity_id
_entity_poly.type
_entity_poly.pdbx_seq_one_letter_code
_entity_poly.pdbx_strand_id
1 'polypeptide(L)'
;MYSTISDGIKDAMRNKDRERLAALRDVKSKLMLEASKTGADGDDIPNATVLAILTKLSKQRSETADLYAEQGRADLEAEERAQAAVIAEFLPQPLTEVEIQSEVESIIAETGAGSMADMGKVMGIASSRMAGKADGKVIAGIVRSALNS
;
A
#
# COMPACT_ATOMS: atom_id res chain seq x y z
N MET A 1 3.62 4.71 14.65
CA MET A 1 3.34 5.26 13.29
C MET A 1 2.54 6.55 13.31
N TYR A 2 1.54 6.69 14.17
CA TYR A 2 0.76 7.92 14.34
C TYR A 2 1.65 9.12 14.74
N SER A 3 2.57 8.94 15.68
CA SER A 3 3.51 9.99 16.10
C SER A 3 4.42 10.45 14.95
N THR A 4 4.86 9.52 14.10
CA THR A 4 5.66 9.83 12.90
C THR A 4 4.88 10.71 11.93
N ILE A 5 3.60 10.45 11.75
CA ILE A 5 2.71 11.25 10.90
C ILE A 5 2.53 12.65 11.50
N SER A 6 2.31 12.75 12.81
CA SER A 6 2.19 14.04 13.50
C SER A 6 3.47 14.88 13.39
N ASP A 7 4.64 14.26 13.52
CA ASP A 7 5.92 14.93 13.34
C ASP A 7 6.12 15.39 11.89
N GLY A 8 5.71 14.57 10.93
CA GLY A 8 5.72 14.93 9.52
C GLY A 8 4.86 16.15 9.20
N ILE A 9 3.73 16.30 9.87
CA ILE A 9 2.87 17.49 9.74
C ILE A 9 3.62 18.74 10.19
N LYS A 10 4.28 18.68 11.34
CA LYS A 10 5.05 19.82 11.87
C LYS A 10 6.17 20.20 10.90
N ASP A 11 6.87 19.24 10.36
CA ASP A 11 7.95 19.48 9.40
C ASP A 11 7.44 20.07 8.09
N ALA A 12 6.31 19.57 7.58
CA ALA A 12 5.68 20.12 6.38
C ALA A 12 5.24 21.56 6.58
N MET A 13 4.73 21.90 7.76
CA MET A 13 4.38 23.28 8.12
C MET A 13 5.63 24.20 8.13
N ARG A 14 6.71 23.74 8.74
CA ARG A 14 7.98 24.50 8.78
C ARG A 14 8.54 24.74 7.38
N ASN A 15 8.48 23.71 6.53
CA ASN A 15 9.00 23.74 5.16
C ASN A 15 8.03 24.38 4.16
N LYS A 16 6.83 24.75 4.59
CA LYS A 16 5.76 25.29 3.73
C LYS A 16 5.41 24.38 2.56
N ASP A 17 5.49 23.06 2.79
CA ASP A 17 5.16 22.03 1.82
C ASP A 17 3.65 21.74 1.87
N ARG A 18 2.90 22.40 1.00
CA ARG A 18 1.43 22.35 0.98
C ARG A 18 0.89 20.96 0.67
N GLU A 19 1.46 20.30 -0.32
CA GLU A 19 1.01 18.99 -0.76
C GLU A 19 1.25 17.94 0.33
N ARG A 20 2.43 17.98 0.91
CA ARG A 20 2.79 17.08 2.01
C ARG A 20 1.91 17.32 3.23
N LEU A 21 1.67 18.57 3.56
CA LEU A 21 0.81 18.95 4.68
C LEU A 21 -0.62 18.46 4.48
N ALA A 22 -1.19 18.68 3.29
CA ALA A 22 -2.55 18.25 2.96
C ALA A 22 -2.68 16.73 3.05
N ALA A 23 -1.73 15.99 2.50
CA ALA A 23 -1.73 14.53 2.54
C ALA A 23 -1.67 13.99 3.97
N LEU A 24 -0.75 14.53 4.79
CA LEU A 24 -0.56 14.06 6.16
C LEU A 24 -1.73 14.45 7.08
N ARG A 25 -2.35 15.61 6.86
CA ARG A 25 -3.56 16.01 7.60
C ARG A 25 -4.73 15.09 7.28
N ASP A 26 -4.89 14.70 6.04
CA ASP A 26 -5.94 13.76 5.64
C ASP A 26 -5.73 12.39 6.29
N VAL A 27 -4.50 11.89 6.27
CA VAL A 27 -4.15 10.64 6.97
C VAL A 27 -4.47 10.74 8.45
N LYS A 28 -4.03 11.80 9.11
CA LYS A 28 -4.27 12.01 10.55
C LYS A 28 -5.75 12.03 10.86
N SER A 29 -6.54 12.75 10.05
CA SER A 29 -8.00 12.83 10.21
C SER A 29 -8.65 11.45 10.14
N LYS A 30 -8.26 10.61 9.19
CA LYS A 30 -8.79 9.25 9.05
C LYS A 30 -8.39 8.35 10.22
N LEU A 31 -7.16 8.49 10.70
CA LEU A 31 -6.68 7.73 11.87
C LEU A 31 -7.44 8.15 13.14
N MET A 32 -7.68 9.44 13.34
CA MET A 32 -8.45 9.94 14.48
C MET A 32 -9.90 9.46 14.44
N LEU A 33 -10.49 9.42 13.25
CA LEU A 33 -11.83 8.88 13.07
C LEU A 33 -11.90 7.40 13.47
N GLU A 34 -10.90 6.62 13.08
CA GLU A 34 -10.81 5.20 13.45
C GLU A 34 -10.61 5.03 14.96
N ALA A 35 -9.73 5.81 15.55
CA ALA A 35 -9.51 5.81 17.00
C ALA A 35 -10.79 6.12 17.77
N SER A 36 -11.59 7.07 17.31
CA SER A 36 -12.83 7.44 17.97
C SER A 36 -13.88 6.32 18.00
N LYS A 37 -13.85 5.41 17.03
CA LYS A 37 -14.78 4.25 17.00
C LYS A 37 -14.50 3.26 18.11
N THR A 38 -13.24 3.14 18.53
CA THR A 38 -12.79 2.19 19.56
C THR A 38 -12.54 2.83 20.91
N GLY A 39 -12.64 4.18 21.00
CA GLY A 39 -12.31 4.93 22.20
C GLY A 39 -10.81 4.95 22.51
N ALA A 40 -9.96 4.55 21.55
CA ALA A 40 -8.51 4.54 21.68
C ALA A 40 -7.91 5.91 21.34
N ASP A 41 -6.72 6.18 21.89
CA ASP A 41 -5.89 7.29 21.44
C ASP A 41 -5.21 6.94 20.10
N GLY A 42 -4.77 7.95 19.36
CA GLY A 42 -4.14 7.74 18.06
C GLY A 42 -2.94 6.81 18.10
N ASP A 43 -2.15 6.87 19.17
CA ASP A 43 -0.97 6.01 19.33
C ASP A 43 -1.33 4.55 19.64
N ASP A 44 -2.55 4.28 20.06
CA ASP A 44 -3.05 2.94 20.38
C ASP A 44 -3.64 2.21 19.18
N ILE A 45 -3.69 2.86 18.01
CA ILE A 45 -4.19 2.22 16.80
C ILE A 45 -3.19 1.15 16.35
N PRO A 46 -3.63 -0.12 16.16
CA PRO A 46 -2.73 -1.18 15.68
C PRO A 46 -2.07 -0.82 14.35
N ASN A 47 -0.81 -1.15 14.19
CA ASN A 47 -0.07 -0.88 12.95
C ASN A 47 -0.75 -1.46 11.72
N ALA A 48 -1.33 -2.64 11.81
CA ALA A 48 -2.08 -3.24 10.72
C ALA A 48 -3.25 -2.36 10.26
N THR A 49 -3.97 -1.76 11.21
CA THR A 49 -5.07 -0.84 10.92
C THR A 49 -4.56 0.45 10.25
N VAL A 50 -3.46 1.00 10.76
CA VAL A 50 -2.81 2.18 10.17
C VAL A 50 -2.39 1.90 8.72
N LEU A 51 -1.74 0.77 8.47
CA LEU A 51 -1.32 0.37 7.12
C LEU A 51 -2.50 0.18 6.17
N ALA A 52 -3.60 -0.40 6.64
CA ALA A 52 -4.82 -0.58 5.84
C ALA A 52 -5.41 0.78 5.43
N ILE A 53 -5.46 1.74 6.34
CA ILE A 53 -5.95 3.10 6.07
C ILE A 53 -5.04 3.79 5.06
N LEU A 54 -3.74 3.74 5.26
CA LEU A 54 -2.75 4.34 4.33
C LEU A 54 -2.85 3.75 2.93
N THR A 55 -2.97 2.43 2.82
CA THR A 55 -3.12 1.73 1.55
C THR A 55 -4.37 2.19 0.81
N LYS A 56 -5.49 2.27 1.52
CA LYS A 56 -6.76 2.72 0.96
C LYS A 56 -6.68 4.16 0.46
N LEU A 57 -6.11 5.06 1.27
CA LEU A 57 -5.97 6.48 0.90
C LEU A 57 -5.05 6.65 -0.31
N SER A 58 -3.93 5.95 -0.34
CA SER A 58 -2.99 5.98 -1.48
C SER A 58 -3.67 5.52 -2.77
N LYS A 59 -4.43 4.42 -2.69
CA LYS A 59 -5.18 3.89 -3.83
C LYS A 59 -6.24 4.86 -4.32
N GLN A 60 -7.02 5.45 -3.42
CA GLN A 60 -8.07 6.42 -3.77
C GLN A 60 -7.49 7.64 -4.48
N ARG A 61 -6.34 8.15 -4.00
CA ARG A 61 -5.68 9.29 -4.65
C ARG A 61 -5.14 8.95 -6.01
N SER A 62 -4.59 7.77 -6.20
CA SER A 62 -4.12 7.30 -7.50
C SER A 62 -5.27 7.15 -8.49
N GLU A 63 -6.39 6.59 -8.07
CA GLU A 63 -7.60 6.45 -8.89
C GLU A 63 -8.17 7.82 -9.28
N THR A 64 -8.19 8.76 -8.34
CA THR A 64 -8.63 10.14 -8.60
C THR A 64 -7.70 10.83 -9.59
N ALA A 65 -6.39 10.62 -9.45
CA ALA A 65 -5.40 11.14 -10.39
C ALA A 65 -5.64 10.61 -11.82
N ASP A 66 -5.93 9.32 -11.93
CA ASP A 66 -6.24 8.69 -13.23
C ASP A 66 -7.48 9.32 -13.88
N LEU A 67 -8.52 9.61 -13.08
CA LEU A 67 -9.72 10.30 -13.56
C LEU A 67 -9.39 11.71 -14.08
N TYR A 68 -8.56 12.46 -13.36
CA TYR A 68 -8.12 13.79 -13.81
C TYR A 68 -7.29 13.71 -15.09
N ALA A 69 -6.45 12.68 -15.24
CA ALA A 69 -5.69 12.46 -16.46
C ALA A 69 -6.63 12.25 -17.67
N GLU A 70 -7.68 11.46 -17.50
CA GLU A 70 -8.69 11.21 -18.52
C GLU A 70 -9.45 12.49 -18.90
N GLN A 71 -9.65 13.39 -17.93
CA GLN A 71 -10.34 14.66 -18.13
C GLN A 71 -9.43 15.78 -18.65
N GLY A 72 -8.16 15.51 -18.87
CA GLY A 72 -7.18 16.50 -19.31
C GLY A 72 -6.81 17.54 -18.25
N ARG A 73 -7.03 17.23 -16.99
CA ARG A 73 -6.72 18.12 -15.85
C ARG A 73 -5.37 17.77 -15.24
N ALA A 74 -4.31 18.05 -15.98
CA ALA A 74 -2.93 17.76 -15.57
C ALA A 74 -2.53 18.43 -14.23
N ASP A 75 -3.07 19.61 -13.95
CA ASP A 75 -2.86 20.35 -12.70
C ASP A 75 -3.38 19.58 -11.48
N LEU A 76 -4.62 19.11 -11.56
CA LEU A 76 -5.26 18.34 -10.48
C LEU A 76 -4.69 16.92 -10.36
N GLU A 77 -4.34 16.31 -11.49
CA GLU A 77 -3.64 15.02 -11.50
C GLU A 77 -2.32 15.09 -10.73
N ALA A 78 -1.52 16.13 -11.01
CA ALA A 78 -0.23 16.31 -10.35
C ALA A 78 -0.36 16.46 -8.83
N GLU A 79 -1.37 17.20 -8.36
CA GLU A 79 -1.66 17.35 -6.92
C GLU A 79 -2.00 16.01 -6.27
N GLU A 80 -2.88 15.23 -6.88
CA GLU A 80 -3.29 13.93 -6.35
C GLU A 80 -2.13 12.92 -6.34
N ARG A 81 -1.29 12.90 -7.39
CA ARG A 81 -0.13 12.03 -7.44
C ARG A 81 0.93 12.42 -6.40
N ALA A 82 1.14 13.71 -6.19
CA ALA A 82 2.06 14.20 -5.15
C ALA A 82 1.60 13.75 -3.76
N GLN A 83 0.32 13.86 -3.46
CA GLN A 83 -0.24 13.43 -2.18
C GLN A 83 -0.20 11.91 -2.01
N ALA A 84 -0.48 11.15 -3.07
CA ALA A 84 -0.34 9.70 -3.07
C ALA A 84 1.10 9.26 -2.77
N ALA A 85 2.08 9.95 -3.36
CA ALA A 85 3.49 9.68 -3.13
C ALA A 85 3.91 9.92 -1.67
N VAL A 86 3.39 10.97 -1.04
CA VAL A 86 3.64 11.25 0.39
C VAL A 86 3.11 10.12 1.26
N ILE A 87 1.88 9.67 1.01
CA ILE A 87 1.26 8.57 1.76
C ILE A 87 2.06 7.28 1.57
N ALA A 88 2.52 7.01 0.35
CA ALA A 88 3.30 5.81 0.02
C ALA A 88 4.64 5.74 0.77
N GLU A 89 5.20 6.87 1.21
CA GLU A 89 6.42 6.88 2.03
C GLU A 89 6.26 6.12 3.36
N PHE A 90 5.04 6.05 3.89
CA PHE A 90 4.73 5.37 5.14
C PHE A 90 4.32 3.91 4.94
N LEU A 91 4.21 3.46 3.70
CA LEU A 91 3.88 2.09 3.36
C LEU A 91 5.17 1.27 3.19
N PRO A 92 5.12 -0.06 3.43
CA PRO A 92 6.23 -0.93 3.06
C PRO A 92 6.53 -0.77 1.58
N GLN A 93 7.81 -0.80 1.22
CA GLN A 93 8.21 -0.72 -0.18
C GLN A 93 7.63 -1.92 -0.94
N PRO A 94 7.00 -1.69 -2.10
CA PRO A 94 6.48 -2.80 -2.90
C PRO A 94 7.63 -3.69 -3.38
N LEU A 95 7.40 -4.99 -3.40
CA LEU A 95 8.35 -5.94 -3.94
C LEU A 95 8.43 -5.79 -5.47
N THR A 96 9.64 -5.91 -6.01
CA THR A 96 9.84 -5.98 -7.46
C THR A 96 9.35 -7.33 -8.00
N GLU A 97 9.12 -7.43 -9.30
CA GLU A 97 8.73 -8.69 -9.93
C GLU A 97 9.77 -9.80 -9.70
N VAL A 98 11.06 -9.44 -9.73
CA VAL A 98 12.15 -10.38 -9.44
C VAL A 98 12.07 -10.91 -8.02
N GLU A 99 11.80 -10.04 -7.04
CA GLU A 99 11.64 -10.43 -5.65
C GLU A 99 10.41 -11.31 -5.45
N ILE A 100 9.29 -10.99 -6.10
CA ILE A 100 8.07 -11.80 -6.06
C ILE A 100 8.33 -13.17 -6.66
N GLN A 101 9.00 -13.23 -7.81
CA GLN A 101 9.35 -14.49 -8.46
C GLN A 101 10.24 -15.36 -7.58
N SER A 102 11.25 -14.77 -6.94
CA SER A 102 12.13 -15.46 -6.00
C SER A 102 11.36 -16.07 -4.83
N GLU A 103 10.43 -15.31 -4.27
CA GLU A 103 9.58 -15.77 -3.16
C GLU A 103 8.65 -16.91 -3.62
N VAL A 104 8.04 -16.79 -4.78
CA VAL A 104 7.19 -17.83 -5.37
C VAL A 104 7.97 -19.12 -5.61
N GLU A 105 9.16 -19.03 -6.18
CA GLU A 105 10.04 -20.19 -6.40
C GLU A 105 10.39 -20.88 -5.08
N SER A 106 10.67 -20.12 -4.05
CA SER A 106 10.92 -20.62 -2.70
C SER A 106 9.73 -21.39 -2.15
N ILE A 107 8.52 -20.85 -2.31
CA ILE A 107 7.28 -21.50 -1.87
C ILE A 107 7.04 -22.81 -2.64
N ILE A 108 7.27 -22.81 -3.93
CA ILE A 108 7.13 -24.00 -4.78
C ILE A 108 8.10 -25.08 -4.31
N ALA A 109 9.36 -24.72 -4.04
CA ALA A 109 10.35 -25.65 -3.52
C ALA A 109 9.97 -26.22 -2.14
N GLU A 110 9.48 -25.39 -1.24
CA GLU A 110 9.05 -25.80 0.11
C GLU A 110 7.82 -26.73 0.09
N THR A 111 6.88 -26.48 -0.83
CA THR A 111 5.62 -27.23 -0.89
C THR A 111 5.68 -28.44 -1.82
N GLY A 112 6.69 -28.52 -2.68
CA GLY A 112 6.79 -29.55 -3.71
C GLY A 112 5.76 -29.41 -4.82
N ALA A 113 5.17 -28.22 -4.99
CA ALA A 113 4.17 -27.94 -6.02
C ALA A 113 4.78 -28.18 -7.43
N GLY A 114 4.04 -28.86 -8.29
CA GLY A 114 4.55 -29.22 -9.62
C GLY A 114 3.57 -28.95 -10.76
N SER A 115 2.36 -28.49 -10.48
CA SER A 115 1.35 -28.26 -11.50
C SER A 115 0.34 -27.20 -11.10
N MET A 116 -0.52 -26.81 -12.04
CA MET A 116 -1.62 -25.88 -11.80
C MET A 116 -2.62 -26.36 -10.74
N ALA A 117 -2.67 -27.66 -10.47
CA ALA A 117 -3.51 -28.20 -9.39
C ALA A 117 -3.10 -27.68 -8.01
N ASP A 118 -1.84 -27.27 -7.86
CA ASP A 118 -1.28 -26.74 -6.62
C ASP A 118 -1.40 -25.20 -6.51
N MET A 119 -1.98 -24.54 -7.50
CA MET A 119 -2.05 -23.07 -7.56
C MET A 119 -2.71 -22.46 -6.31
N GLY A 120 -3.82 -23.02 -5.86
CA GLY A 120 -4.53 -22.52 -4.66
C GLY A 120 -3.66 -22.56 -3.41
N LYS A 121 -2.90 -23.63 -3.23
CA LYS A 121 -1.98 -23.79 -2.10
C LYS A 121 -0.84 -22.77 -2.16
N VAL A 122 -0.19 -22.65 -3.32
CA VAL A 122 0.91 -21.68 -3.52
C VAL A 122 0.40 -20.26 -3.37
N MET A 123 -0.75 -19.93 -3.95
CA MET A 123 -1.35 -18.59 -3.84
C MET A 123 -1.69 -18.23 -2.38
N GLY A 124 -2.23 -19.17 -1.61
CA GLY A 124 -2.53 -18.93 -0.20
C GLY A 124 -1.32 -18.55 0.61
N ILE A 125 -0.21 -19.26 0.41
CA ILE A 125 1.06 -18.98 1.09
C ILE A 125 1.67 -17.67 0.58
N ALA A 126 1.71 -17.47 -0.73
CA ALA A 126 2.29 -16.28 -1.36
C ALA A 126 1.54 -15.01 -0.93
N SER A 127 0.21 -15.03 -0.96
CA SER A 127 -0.61 -13.89 -0.54
C SER A 127 -0.39 -13.55 0.93
N SER A 128 -0.20 -14.54 1.79
CA SER A 128 0.08 -14.33 3.20
C SER A 128 1.47 -13.74 3.43
N ARG A 129 2.51 -14.27 2.79
CA ARG A 129 3.89 -13.81 2.94
C ARG A 129 4.13 -12.42 2.37
N MET A 130 3.46 -12.10 1.26
CA MET A 130 3.64 -10.84 0.52
C MET A 130 2.49 -9.86 0.74
N ALA A 131 1.65 -10.07 1.74
CA ALA A 131 0.53 -9.20 2.05
C ALA A 131 0.97 -7.75 2.26
N GLY A 132 0.34 -6.82 1.54
CA GLY A 132 0.68 -5.39 1.61
C GLY A 132 1.94 -4.98 0.85
N LYS A 133 2.70 -5.92 0.29
CA LYS A 133 3.96 -5.66 -0.44
C LYS A 133 3.86 -5.96 -1.93
N ALA A 134 2.85 -6.69 -2.36
CA ALA A 134 2.64 -7.05 -3.75
C ALA A 134 1.14 -7.14 -4.07
N ASP A 135 0.79 -6.78 -5.30
CA ASP A 135 -0.58 -6.91 -5.80
C ASP A 135 -0.91 -8.38 -6.04
N GLY A 136 -2.09 -8.82 -5.59
CA GLY A 136 -2.54 -10.19 -5.77
C GLY A 136 -2.60 -10.65 -7.22
N LYS A 137 -2.90 -9.74 -8.15
CA LYS A 137 -2.92 -10.05 -9.59
C LYS A 137 -1.52 -10.33 -10.13
N VAL A 138 -0.53 -9.56 -9.68
CA VAL A 138 0.88 -9.75 -10.08
C VAL A 138 1.38 -11.09 -9.52
N ILE A 139 1.10 -11.37 -8.25
CA ILE A 139 1.46 -12.64 -7.61
C ILE A 139 0.84 -13.81 -8.39
N ALA A 140 -0.46 -13.73 -8.70
CA ALA A 140 -1.17 -14.78 -9.43
C ALA A 140 -0.56 -15.06 -10.80
N GLY A 141 -0.21 -14.01 -11.53
CA GLY A 141 0.46 -14.16 -12.85
C GLY A 141 1.81 -14.86 -12.74
N ILE A 142 2.59 -14.51 -11.74
CA ILE A 142 3.92 -15.11 -11.51
C ILE A 142 3.79 -16.57 -11.07
N VAL A 143 2.87 -16.87 -10.17
CA VAL A 143 2.60 -18.25 -9.72
C VAL A 143 2.16 -19.11 -10.91
N ARG A 144 1.25 -18.60 -11.72
CA ARG A 144 0.76 -19.33 -12.91
C ARG A 144 1.89 -19.65 -13.88
N SER A 145 2.72 -18.65 -14.16
CA SER A 145 3.90 -18.84 -15.05
C SER A 145 4.87 -19.86 -14.48
N ALA A 146 5.14 -19.81 -13.18
CA ALA A 146 6.07 -20.72 -12.52
C ALA A 146 5.55 -22.16 -12.52
N LEU A 147 4.25 -22.38 -12.32
CA LEU A 147 3.66 -23.71 -12.29
C LEU A 147 3.43 -24.32 -13.69
N ASN A 148 3.41 -23.48 -14.72
CA ASN A 148 3.27 -23.93 -16.11
C ASN A 148 4.58 -24.18 -16.83
N SER A 149 5.70 -23.87 -16.22
CA SER A 149 7.02 -24.02 -16.84
C SER A 149 7.66 -25.40 -16.59
#